data_a35779d33adbfef51231d7c5ef9c7c26
#
_entry.id   a35779d33adbfef51231d7c5ef9c7c26
#
_cell.length_a   1.000
_cell.length_b   1.000
_cell.length_c   1.000
_cell.angle_alpha   90.00
_cell.angle_beta   90.00
_cell.angle_gamma   90.00
#
_symmetry.space_group_name_H-M   'P 1'
#
loop_
_entity.id
_entity.type
_entity.pdbx_description
1 polymer ?
#
loop_
_entity_poly.entity_id
_entity_poly.type
_entity_poly.pdbx_seq_one_letter_code
_entity_poly.pdbx_strand_id
1 'polypeptide(L)'
;LPVAMSRVPYLPSLQRIAGADAVEGNPRNPYHDKFVLDRIEQALRDAHDAEAARPRLPRAERGESMLYAAQSNSKALERVTRYIPKTSPKERLSQQAEIALAAFKAGVCVSANLNIGQFDSHANNDPDQMKFLPELLAGIAYLVRRAGELKIRDQLVVVAQSEMGRTPNYNAGNGKDHWSIGSALF
;
A
#
# COMPACT_ATOMS: atom_id res chain seq x y z
N LEU A 1 6.48 0.25 -15.36
CA LEU A 1 5.31 1.12 -15.32
C LEU A 1 4.76 1.21 -13.89
N PRO A 2 4.35 2.40 -13.40
CA PRO A 2 3.69 2.54 -12.11
C PRO A 2 2.38 1.75 -12.09
N VAL A 3 2.05 1.15 -10.94
CA VAL A 3 0.86 0.31 -10.77
C VAL A 3 -0.10 0.88 -9.74
N ALA A 4 -1.35 0.43 -9.77
CA ALA A 4 -2.31 0.70 -8.71
C ALA A 4 -2.07 -0.27 -7.54
N MET A 5 -2.02 0.23 -6.34
CA MET A 5 -1.88 -0.56 -5.13
C MET A 5 -3.26 -0.80 -4.49
N SER A 6 -3.84 -1.97 -4.75
CA SER A 6 -5.16 -2.34 -4.23
C SER A 6 -5.17 -2.61 -2.71
N ARG A 7 -4.02 -3.03 -2.17
CA ARG A 7 -3.80 -3.20 -0.72
C ARG A 7 -2.43 -2.68 -0.36
N VAL A 8 -2.38 -1.91 0.71
CA VAL A 8 -1.12 -1.42 1.25
C VAL A 8 -0.48 -2.53 2.10
N PRO A 9 0.80 -2.90 1.83
CA PRO A 9 1.50 -3.90 2.62
C PRO A 9 1.64 -3.49 4.09
N TYR A 10 2.00 -4.45 4.94
CA TYR A 10 2.24 -4.19 6.35
C TYR A 10 3.59 -3.48 6.54
N LEU A 11 3.57 -2.25 7.07
CA LEU A 11 4.76 -1.39 7.21
C LEU A 11 5.93 -2.04 7.95
N PRO A 12 5.76 -2.73 9.09
CA PRO A 12 6.86 -3.43 9.76
C PRO A 12 7.56 -4.49 8.92
N SER A 13 6.87 -5.10 7.96
CA SER A 13 7.49 -6.05 7.03
C SER A 13 8.40 -5.35 6.03
N LEU A 14 7.97 -4.19 5.51
CA LEU A 14 8.81 -3.38 4.63
C LEU A 14 10.01 -2.79 5.35
N GLN A 15 9.84 -2.36 6.60
CA GLN A 15 10.95 -1.85 7.42
C GLN A 15 11.98 -2.94 7.74
N ARG A 16 11.54 -4.20 7.94
CA ARG A 16 12.47 -5.33 8.09
C ARG A 16 13.26 -5.61 6.83
N ILE A 17 12.64 -5.50 5.66
CA ILE A 17 13.32 -5.64 4.37
C ILE A 17 14.34 -4.51 4.20
N ALA A 18 13.95 -3.26 4.47
CA ALA A 18 14.83 -2.09 4.40
C ALA A 18 16.00 -2.18 5.39
N GLY A 19 15.76 -2.72 6.59
CA GLY A 19 16.80 -2.89 7.63
C GLY A 19 17.74 -4.06 7.35
N ALA A 20 17.30 -5.06 6.60
CA ALA A 20 18.13 -6.20 6.24
C ALA A 20 19.24 -5.82 5.27
N ASP A 21 18.98 -4.86 4.37
CA ASP A 21 19.99 -4.32 3.45
C ASP A 21 21.05 -3.45 4.16
N ALA A 22 20.75 -2.96 5.36
CA ALA A 22 21.68 -2.15 6.16
C ALA A 22 22.73 -2.98 6.93
N VAL A 23 22.59 -4.31 6.96
CA VAL A 23 23.51 -5.21 7.65
C VAL A 23 24.20 -6.10 6.61
N GLU A 24 25.12 -5.52 5.89
CA GLU A 24 26.09 -6.27 5.07
C GLU A 24 26.79 -7.29 5.98
N GLY A 25 26.57 -8.58 5.72
CA GLY A 25 27.25 -9.65 6.45
C GLY A 25 26.52 -10.23 7.66
N ASN A 26 25.20 -10.11 7.80
CA ASN A 26 24.46 -10.84 8.84
C ASN A 26 24.36 -12.34 8.50
N PRO A 27 25.16 -13.22 9.15
CA PRO A 27 25.18 -14.65 8.84
C PRO A 27 23.88 -15.39 9.19
N ARG A 28 22.93 -14.71 9.85
CA ARG A 28 21.63 -15.27 10.27
C ARG A 28 20.52 -15.09 9.23
N ASN A 29 20.80 -14.42 8.10
CA ASN A 29 19.79 -14.24 7.06
C ASN A 29 20.35 -14.52 5.66
N PRO A 30 20.53 -15.81 5.29
CA PRO A 30 21.10 -16.21 4.00
C PRO A 30 20.25 -15.81 2.78
N TYR A 31 18.98 -15.41 3.01
CA TYR A 31 18.08 -14.99 1.95
C TYR A 31 18.36 -13.57 1.42
N HIS A 32 19.27 -12.81 2.06
CA HIS A 32 19.64 -11.45 1.70
C HIS A 32 21.13 -11.34 1.31
N ASP A 33 21.80 -12.45 1.07
CA ASP A 33 23.14 -12.44 0.50
C ASP A 33 23.08 -11.83 -0.91
N LYS A 34 23.80 -10.73 -1.09
CA LYS A 34 23.81 -9.99 -2.37
C LYS A 34 24.23 -10.90 -3.53
N PHE A 35 25.19 -11.77 -3.31
CA PHE A 35 25.65 -12.72 -4.34
C PHE A 35 24.51 -13.66 -4.76
N VAL A 36 23.73 -14.18 -3.81
CA VAL A 36 22.59 -15.05 -4.08
C VAL A 36 21.49 -14.29 -4.81
N LEU A 37 21.17 -13.06 -4.37
CA LEU A 37 20.17 -12.22 -5.02
C LEU A 37 20.56 -11.84 -6.45
N ASP A 38 21.83 -11.47 -6.69
CA ASP A 38 22.34 -11.17 -8.03
C ASP A 38 22.29 -12.40 -8.95
N ARG A 39 22.57 -13.59 -8.41
CA ARG A 39 22.45 -14.86 -9.16
C ARG A 39 21.01 -15.20 -9.51
N ILE A 40 20.07 -14.98 -8.58
CA ILE A 40 18.64 -15.18 -8.82
C ILE A 40 18.16 -14.19 -9.89
N GLU A 41 18.53 -12.92 -9.79
CA GLU A 41 18.15 -11.91 -10.76
C GLU A 41 18.72 -12.21 -12.16
N GLN A 42 19.97 -12.69 -12.25
CA GLN A 42 20.56 -13.09 -13.51
C GLN A 42 19.82 -14.31 -14.10
N ALA A 43 19.54 -15.33 -13.30
CA ALA A 43 18.81 -16.52 -13.75
C ALA A 43 17.38 -16.18 -14.24
N LEU A 44 16.71 -15.23 -13.58
CA LEU A 44 15.39 -14.74 -14.01
C LEU A 44 15.47 -13.99 -15.35
N ARG A 45 16.51 -13.18 -15.57
CA ARG A 45 16.75 -12.50 -16.86
C ARG A 45 17.00 -13.53 -17.96
N ASP A 46 17.92 -14.47 -17.71
CA ASP A 46 18.29 -15.49 -18.70
C ASP A 46 17.08 -16.37 -19.06
N ALA A 47 16.25 -16.74 -18.08
CA ALA A 47 15.03 -17.49 -18.31
C ALA A 47 14.00 -16.67 -19.13
N HIS A 48 13.84 -15.38 -18.84
CA HIS A 48 12.96 -14.50 -19.59
C HIS A 48 13.42 -14.36 -21.05
N ASP A 49 14.71 -14.13 -21.27
CA ASP A 49 15.28 -13.96 -22.62
C ASP A 49 15.21 -15.25 -23.44
N ALA A 50 15.50 -16.38 -22.81
CA ALA A 50 15.37 -17.70 -23.45
C ALA A 50 13.91 -18.00 -23.83
N GLU A 51 12.99 -17.57 -23.02
CA GLU A 51 11.58 -17.79 -23.22
C GLU A 51 11.00 -16.78 -24.22
N ALA A 52 11.46 -15.53 -24.25
CA ALA A 52 11.06 -14.52 -25.26
C ALA A 52 11.50 -14.90 -26.70
N ALA A 53 12.51 -15.75 -26.85
CA ALA A 53 12.97 -16.26 -28.11
C ALA A 53 12.05 -17.36 -28.73
N ARG A 54 11.03 -17.84 -28.01
CA ARG A 54 10.12 -18.88 -28.47
C ARG A 54 8.85 -18.27 -29.06
N PRO A 55 8.35 -18.76 -30.23
CA PRO A 55 7.08 -18.29 -30.80
C PRO A 55 5.91 -18.65 -29.88
N ARG A 56 5.03 -17.69 -29.58
CA ARG A 56 3.95 -17.83 -28.59
C ARG A 56 2.64 -17.21 -28.98
N LEU A 57 1.60 -17.65 -28.28
CA LEU A 57 0.29 -17.01 -28.33
C LEU A 57 0.35 -15.66 -27.57
N PRO A 58 -0.29 -14.59 -28.08
CA PRO A 58 -0.27 -13.25 -27.47
C PRO A 58 -0.73 -13.21 -26.01
N ARG A 59 -1.55 -14.18 -25.59
CA ARG A 59 -2.00 -14.31 -24.20
C ARG A 59 -0.89 -14.83 -23.26
N ALA A 60 -0.05 -15.74 -23.76
CA ALA A 60 1.09 -16.27 -23.02
C ALA A 60 2.16 -15.20 -22.84
N GLU A 61 2.45 -14.43 -23.90
CA GLU A 61 3.41 -13.29 -23.85
C GLU A 61 2.99 -12.24 -22.82
N ARG A 62 1.70 -11.89 -22.76
CA ARG A 62 1.19 -10.96 -21.75
C ARG A 62 1.33 -11.48 -20.32
N GLY A 63 0.98 -12.75 -20.09
CA GLY A 63 1.08 -13.39 -18.77
C GLY A 63 2.51 -13.40 -18.27
N GLU A 64 3.46 -13.69 -19.12
CA GLU A 64 4.87 -13.75 -18.80
C GLU A 64 5.51 -12.37 -18.60
N SER A 65 5.17 -11.41 -19.44
CA SER A 65 5.60 -10.03 -19.24
C SER A 65 5.12 -9.48 -17.90
N MET A 66 3.92 -9.85 -17.47
CA MET A 66 3.41 -9.50 -16.14
C MET A 66 4.18 -10.22 -15.02
N LEU A 67 4.50 -11.50 -15.19
CA LEU A 67 5.27 -12.27 -14.22
C LEU A 67 6.70 -11.72 -14.09
N TYR A 68 7.36 -11.47 -15.20
CA TYR A 68 8.70 -10.88 -15.23
C TYR A 68 8.71 -9.49 -14.60
N ALA A 69 7.72 -8.65 -14.92
CA ALA A 69 7.57 -7.34 -14.29
C ALA A 69 7.37 -7.44 -12.77
N ALA A 70 6.60 -8.43 -12.30
CA ALA A 70 6.41 -8.67 -10.88
C ALA A 70 7.69 -9.14 -10.18
N GLN A 71 8.47 -10.02 -10.81
CA GLN A 71 9.73 -10.55 -10.28
C GLN A 71 10.86 -9.52 -10.32
N SER A 72 10.95 -8.72 -11.38
CA SER A 72 11.98 -7.66 -11.51
C SER A 72 11.68 -6.43 -10.64
N ASN A 73 10.53 -6.36 -9.99
CA ASN A 73 10.14 -5.28 -9.09
C ASN A 73 10.82 -5.32 -7.69
N SER A 74 11.73 -6.25 -7.43
CA SER A 74 12.55 -6.23 -6.20
C SER A 74 13.29 -4.89 -6.02
N LYS A 75 13.86 -4.35 -7.09
CA LYS A 75 14.45 -2.99 -7.10
C LYS A 75 13.45 -1.85 -6.88
N ALA A 76 12.17 -2.09 -7.13
CA ALA A 76 11.13 -1.12 -6.82
C ALA A 76 10.91 -1.03 -5.29
N LEU A 77 10.99 -2.14 -4.58
CA LEU A 77 10.92 -2.17 -3.11
C LEU A 77 12.09 -1.39 -2.49
N GLU A 78 13.32 -1.56 -2.97
CA GLU A 78 14.48 -0.77 -2.52
C GLU A 78 14.25 0.74 -2.68
N ARG A 79 13.63 1.17 -3.78
CA ARG A 79 13.28 2.59 -3.98
C ARG A 79 12.24 3.07 -2.97
N VAL A 80 11.23 2.25 -2.69
CA VAL A 80 10.18 2.59 -1.70
C VAL A 80 10.79 2.71 -0.31
N THR A 81 11.66 1.77 0.10
CA THR A 81 12.24 1.75 1.44
C THR A 81 13.06 3.00 1.78
N ARG A 82 13.62 3.69 0.78
CA ARG A 82 14.33 4.97 0.98
C ARG A 82 13.46 6.09 1.55
N TYR A 83 12.16 6.02 1.34
CA TYR A 83 11.19 7.04 1.79
C TYR A 83 10.40 6.62 3.02
N ILE A 84 10.57 5.37 3.49
CA ILE A 84 9.93 4.88 4.70
C ILE A 84 10.68 5.42 5.92
N PRO A 85 9.98 6.04 6.89
CA PRO A 85 10.61 6.57 8.09
C PRO A 85 11.15 5.43 8.98
N LYS A 86 12.21 5.71 9.73
CA LYS A 86 12.77 4.76 10.71
C LYS A 86 11.78 4.45 11.84
N THR A 87 10.94 5.42 12.20
CA THR A 87 9.93 5.28 13.25
C THR A 87 8.55 5.20 12.63
N SER A 88 7.85 4.10 12.86
CA SER A 88 6.48 3.91 12.38
C SER A 88 5.48 4.73 13.20
N PRO A 89 4.48 5.36 12.56
CA PRO A 89 3.31 5.85 13.27
C PRO A 89 2.58 4.70 13.96
N LYS A 90 1.84 5.01 15.03
CA LYS A 90 1.11 3.99 15.79
C LYS A 90 -0.22 3.63 15.14
N GLU A 91 -0.90 4.61 14.57
CA GLU A 91 -2.21 4.50 13.98
C GLU A 91 -2.16 3.75 12.65
N ARG A 92 -3.09 2.82 12.47
CA ARG A 92 -3.13 1.93 11.29
C ARG A 92 -3.24 2.70 9.96
N LEU A 93 -4.08 3.73 9.90
CA LEU A 93 -4.27 4.52 8.69
C LEU A 93 -3.01 5.31 8.33
N SER A 94 -2.32 5.86 9.35
CA SER A 94 -1.04 6.55 9.17
C SER A 94 0.07 5.61 8.66
N GLN A 95 0.09 4.35 9.12
CA GLN A 95 1.03 3.34 8.60
C GLN A 95 0.79 3.03 7.12
N GLN A 96 -0.47 2.89 6.74
CA GLN A 96 -0.83 2.69 5.33
C GLN A 96 -0.45 3.91 4.48
N ALA A 97 -0.68 5.13 5.00
CA ALA A 97 -0.32 6.37 4.34
C ALA A 97 1.20 6.46 4.07
N GLU A 98 2.05 6.06 5.04
CA GLU A 98 3.50 6.03 4.83
C GLU A 98 3.91 5.18 3.64
N ILE A 99 3.37 3.97 3.54
CA ILE A 99 3.70 3.06 2.44
C ILE A 99 3.21 3.62 1.10
N ALA A 100 1.97 4.11 1.05
CA ALA A 100 1.39 4.67 -0.16
C ALA A 100 2.19 5.88 -0.66
N LEU A 101 2.52 6.82 0.24
CA LEU A 101 3.28 8.01 -0.08
C LEU A 101 4.73 7.69 -0.48
N ALA A 102 5.36 6.73 0.19
CA ALA A 102 6.69 6.24 -0.18
C ALA A 102 6.67 5.62 -1.59
N ALA A 103 5.64 4.83 -1.92
CA ALA A 103 5.48 4.22 -3.23
C ALA A 103 5.22 5.28 -4.33
N PHE A 104 4.41 6.30 -4.06
CA PHE A 104 4.20 7.43 -4.97
C PHE A 104 5.51 8.21 -5.18
N LYS A 105 6.21 8.54 -4.13
CA LYS A 105 7.49 9.27 -4.21
C LYS A 105 8.57 8.49 -4.95
N ALA A 106 8.58 7.16 -4.80
CA ALA A 106 9.48 6.26 -5.53
C ALA A 106 9.07 6.07 -7.01
N GLY A 107 7.92 6.57 -7.45
CA GLY A 107 7.40 6.37 -8.81
C GLY A 107 6.99 4.92 -9.10
N VAL A 108 6.67 4.15 -8.07
CA VAL A 108 6.31 2.73 -8.19
C VAL A 108 4.80 2.55 -8.36
N CYS A 109 4.02 3.48 -7.84
CA CYS A 109 2.57 3.39 -7.83
C CYS A 109 1.93 4.76 -8.18
N VAL A 110 0.73 4.75 -8.74
CA VAL A 110 -0.04 5.95 -9.10
C VAL A 110 -1.36 6.05 -8.35
N SER A 111 -1.81 4.96 -7.72
CA SER A 111 -3.00 4.97 -6.88
C SER A 111 -2.86 3.93 -5.77
N ALA A 112 -3.46 4.18 -4.62
CA ALA A 112 -3.48 3.26 -3.50
C ALA A 112 -4.82 3.35 -2.77
N ASN A 113 -5.36 2.19 -2.36
CA ASN A 113 -6.51 2.12 -1.49
C ASN A 113 -6.04 1.92 -0.05
N LEU A 114 -6.39 2.87 0.81
CA LEU A 114 -6.21 2.78 2.25
C LEU A 114 -7.54 2.40 2.88
N ASN A 115 -7.50 1.67 3.97
CA ASN A 115 -8.71 1.19 4.62
C ASN A 115 -8.69 1.46 6.12
N ILE A 116 -9.77 2.04 6.59
CA ILE A 116 -10.14 2.13 8.00
C ILE A 116 -11.52 1.51 8.16
N GLY A 117 -11.62 0.47 8.98
CA GLY A 117 -12.88 -0.22 9.26
C GLY A 117 -13.61 0.35 10.47
N GLN A 118 -14.56 -0.41 10.98
CA GLN A 118 -15.29 -0.13 12.22
C GLN A 118 -16.42 0.90 12.11
N PHE A 119 -16.84 1.28 10.92
CA PHE A 119 -17.99 2.17 10.68
C PHE A 119 -19.32 1.41 10.48
N ASP A 120 -19.29 0.08 10.58
CA ASP A 120 -20.48 -0.78 10.40
C ASP A 120 -21.27 -0.93 11.71
N SER A 121 -21.83 0.18 12.17
CA SER A 121 -22.49 0.31 13.48
C SER A 121 -24.01 0.07 13.42
N HIS A 122 -24.41 -1.21 13.39
CA HIS A 122 -25.82 -1.61 13.48
C HIS A 122 -26.40 -1.52 14.90
N ALA A 123 -25.55 -1.25 15.89
CA ALA A 123 -25.92 -0.94 17.27
C ALA A 123 -24.95 0.11 17.83
N ASN A 124 -25.40 0.95 18.75
CA ASN A 124 -24.56 1.95 19.42
C ASN A 124 -23.78 2.86 18.45
N ASN A 125 -24.43 3.36 17.41
CA ASN A 125 -23.79 4.12 16.34
C ASN A 125 -22.92 5.29 16.85
N ASP A 126 -23.44 6.09 17.79
CA ASP A 126 -22.76 7.33 18.18
C ASP A 126 -21.45 7.10 18.91
N PRO A 127 -21.33 6.17 19.89
CA PRO A 127 -20.05 5.83 20.48
C PRO A 127 -19.00 5.35 19.46
N ASP A 128 -19.43 4.55 18.47
CA ASP A 128 -18.54 4.07 17.42
C ASP A 128 -18.08 5.21 16.52
N GLN A 129 -19.00 6.07 16.07
CA GLN A 129 -18.65 7.21 15.24
C GLN A 129 -17.75 8.22 15.97
N MET A 130 -18.04 8.50 17.25
CA MET A 130 -17.19 9.38 18.07
C MET A 130 -15.77 8.84 18.27
N LYS A 131 -15.59 7.54 18.22
CA LYS A 131 -14.29 6.90 18.31
C LYS A 131 -13.52 6.91 16.99
N PHE A 132 -14.18 6.52 15.89
CA PHE A 132 -13.50 6.23 14.62
C PHE A 132 -13.40 7.43 13.66
N LEU A 133 -14.31 8.39 13.72
CA LEU A 133 -14.21 9.63 12.92
C LEU A 133 -12.96 10.45 13.26
N PRO A 134 -12.61 10.69 14.53
CA PRO A 134 -11.33 11.35 14.85
C PRO A 134 -10.11 10.58 14.35
N GLU A 135 -10.12 9.25 14.36
CA GLU A 135 -9.03 8.42 13.82
C GLU A 135 -8.91 8.59 12.30
N LEU A 136 -10.04 8.60 11.58
CA LEU A 136 -10.06 8.88 10.14
C LEU A 136 -9.49 10.26 9.83
N LEU A 137 -9.95 11.29 10.52
CA LEU A 137 -9.49 12.68 10.32
C LEU A 137 -8.01 12.83 10.65
N ALA A 138 -7.54 12.21 11.74
CA ALA A 138 -6.13 12.21 12.11
C ALA A 138 -5.26 11.52 11.05
N GLY A 139 -5.74 10.41 10.49
CA GLY A 139 -5.06 9.71 9.40
C GLY A 139 -4.98 10.52 8.11
N ILE A 140 -6.06 11.23 7.74
CA ILE A 140 -6.06 12.14 6.58
C ILE A 140 -5.11 13.31 6.83
N ALA A 141 -5.15 13.94 8.01
CA ALA A 141 -4.24 15.02 8.37
C ALA A 141 -2.77 14.58 8.34
N TYR A 142 -2.49 13.37 8.84
CA TYR A 142 -1.17 12.76 8.75
C TYR A 142 -0.71 12.62 7.30
N LEU A 143 -1.56 12.04 6.44
CA LEU A 143 -1.28 11.84 5.01
C LEU A 143 -0.93 13.15 4.31
N VAL A 144 -1.74 14.20 4.49
CA VAL A 144 -1.53 15.52 3.87
C VAL A 144 -0.22 16.16 4.35
N ARG A 145 0.05 16.12 5.66
CA ARG A 145 1.30 16.64 6.23
C ARG A 145 2.51 15.89 5.66
N ARG A 146 2.46 14.57 5.69
CA ARG A 146 3.57 13.73 5.23
C ARG A 146 3.83 13.86 3.72
N ALA A 147 2.78 14.02 2.92
CA ALA A 147 2.90 14.35 1.50
C ALA A 147 3.64 15.68 1.28
N GLY A 148 3.40 16.68 2.13
CA GLY A 148 4.13 17.95 2.13
C GLY A 148 5.63 17.76 2.43
N GLU A 149 5.97 16.96 3.44
CA GLU A 149 7.36 16.62 3.78
C GLU A 149 8.08 15.91 2.63
N LEU A 150 7.39 15.05 1.93
CA LEU A 150 7.90 14.33 0.74
C LEU A 150 7.88 15.19 -0.55
N LYS A 151 7.33 16.42 -0.49
CA LYS A 151 7.18 17.33 -1.64
C LYS A 151 6.39 16.71 -2.79
N ILE A 152 5.27 16.07 -2.49
CA ILE A 152 4.33 15.48 -3.45
C ILE A 152 2.87 15.92 -3.19
N ARG A 153 2.64 16.83 -2.25
CA ARG A 153 1.29 17.24 -1.86
C ARG A 153 0.46 17.75 -3.04
N ASP A 154 1.04 18.56 -3.89
CA ASP A 154 0.35 19.17 -5.04
C ASP A 154 0.09 18.18 -6.21
N GLN A 155 0.58 16.94 -6.06
CA GLN A 155 0.40 15.85 -7.03
C GLN A 155 -0.61 14.81 -6.54
N LEU A 156 -1.24 15.03 -5.36
CA LEU A 156 -2.11 14.08 -4.71
C LEU A 156 -3.57 14.52 -4.75
N VAL A 157 -4.43 13.56 -5.05
CA VAL A 157 -5.87 13.65 -4.77
C VAL A 157 -6.21 12.58 -3.75
N VAL A 158 -6.88 12.98 -2.67
CA VAL A 158 -7.33 12.08 -1.61
C VAL A 158 -8.84 12.02 -1.66
N VAL A 159 -9.40 10.82 -1.84
CA VAL A 159 -10.84 10.59 -1.80
C VAL A 159 -11.15 9.68 -0.61
N ALA A 160 -11.96 10.15 0.31
CA ALA A 160 -12.49 9.35 1.41
C ALA A 160 -13.96 9.05 1.14
N GLN A 161 -14.31 7.77 1.06
CA GLN A 161 -15.68 7.32 0.80
C GLN A 161 -15.94 5.99 1.52
N SER A 162 -17.22 5.67 1.71
CA SER A 162 -17.65 4.35 2.13
C SER A 162 -18.44 3.67 1.01
N GLU A 163 -18.58 2.33 1.08
CA GLU A 163 -19.36 1.56 0.11
C GLU A 163 -20.84 1.93 0.14
N MET A 164 -21.34 2.39 1.29
CA MET A 164 -22.74 2.74 1.50
C MET A 164 -22.88 3.80 2.59
N GLY A 165 -24.02 4.45 2.64
CA GLY A 165 -24.39 5.33 3.73
C GLY A 165 -25.10 4.58 4.87
N ARG A 166 -25.52 5.34 5.86
CA ARG A 166 -26.30 4.89 7.00
C ARG A 166 -27.66 5.58 7.01
N THR A 167 -28.69 4.86 7.44
CA THR A 167 -30.05 5.41 7.55
C THR A 167 -30.06 6.68 8.40
N PRO A 168 -30.90 7.70 8.06
CA PRO A 168 -31.01 8.91 8.87
C PRO A 168 -31.53 8.63 10.27
N ASN A 169 -32.43 7.63 10.42
CA ASN A 169 -33.02 7.25 11.69
C ASN A 169 -32.26 6.11 12.36
N TYR A 170 -32.32 6.05 13.69
CA TYR A 170 -31.80 4.94 14.48
C TYR A 170 -32.75 3.75 14.42
N ASN A 171 -32.17 2.55 14.44
CA ASN A 171 -32.90 1.29 14.65
C ASN A 171 -33.12 1.02 16.14
N ALA A 172 -33.76 -0.12 16.46
CA ALA A 172 -34.09 -0.50 17.85
C ALA A 172 -32.85 -0.70 18.75
N GLY A 173 -31.66 -0.93 18.17
CA GLY A 173 -30.40 -1.09 18.89
C GLY A 173 -29.57 0.21 19.00
N ASN A 174 -30.15 1.37 18.76
CA ASN A 174 -29.43 2.66 18.65
C ASN A 174 -28.31 2.63 17.62
N GLY A 175 -28.42 1.75 16.64
CA GLY A 175 -27.56 1.69 15.48
C GLY A 175 -28.19 2.33 14.26
N LYS A 176 -27.51 2.29 13.14
CA LYS A 176 -28.01 2.74 11.84
C LYS A 176 -27.78 1.66 10.79
N ASP A 177 -28.82 1.35 10.04
CA ASP A 177 -28.75 0.32 9.01
C ASP A 177 -28.14 0.84 7.71
N HIS A 178 -27.88 -0.05 6.76
CA HIS A 178 -27.33 0.31 5.46
C HIS A 178 -28.30 1.19 4.67
N TRP A 179 -27.75 2.16 3.96
CA TRP A 179 -28.49 3.04 3.08
C TRP A 179 -27.74 3.27 1.77
N SER A 180 -28.48 3.39 0.69
CA SER A 180 -27.89 3.55 -0.66
C SER A 180 -27.29 4.94 -0.92
N ILE A 181 -27.55 5.92 -0.05
CA ILE A 181 -27.02 7.28 -0.16
C ILE A 181 -25.82 7.40 0.77
N GLY A 182 -24.65 7.58 0.19
CA GLY A 182 -23.39 7.79 0.90
C GLY A 182 -22.83 9.19 0.67
N SER A 183 -21.66 9.44 1.24
CA SER A 183 -20.91 10.69 1.09
C SER A 183 -19.48 10.38 0.63
N ALA A 184 -18.91 11.31 -0.11
CA ALA A 184 -17.49 11.31 -0.44
C ALA A 184 -16.88 12.67 -0.07
N LEU A 185 -15.66 12.64 0.43
CA LEU A 185 -14.82 13.79 0.71
C LEU A 185 -13.61 13.74 -0.22
N PHE A 186 -13.26 14.88 -0.86
CA PHE A 186 -12.10 15.02 -1.73
C PHE A 186 -11.53 16.44 -1.69
#